data_7198aac04aa2d9516204b5365d5f418a
#
_entry.id   7198aac04aa2d9516204b5365d5f418a
#
_cell.length_a   1.000
_cell.length_b   1.000
_cell.length_c   1.000
_cell.angle_alpha   90.00
_cell.angle_beta   90.00
_cell.angle_gamma   90.00
#
_symmetry.space_group_name_H-M   'P 1'
#
loop_
_entity.id
_entity.type
_entity.pdbx_description
1 polymer ?
#
loop_
_entity_poly.entity_id
_entity_poly.type
_entity_poly.pdbx_seq_one_letter_code
_entity_poly.pdbx_strand_id
1 'polypeptide(L)'
;MTQILLARPHPFIVSEMLPFLQQNNIAAEKLERLAELEHKIVRSKAAVISLALSSPLPESAEQVLAAIKQLNPHLPLVFASMLPLERVQRQLLQLLQPYEAAPAILSVGAAVGMATPGQSNTALYFSKDDLADPQIRSAFAKLLQAHIH
;
A
#
# COMPACT_ATOMS: atom_id res chain seq x y z
N MET A 1 18.60 -6.18 -0.16
CA MET A 1 17.82 -4.98 -0.47
C MET A 1 16.34 -5.23 -0.15
N THR A 2 15.71 -4.28 0.49
CA THR A 2 14.28 -4.36 0.78
C THR A 2 13.46 -4.27 -0.51
N GLN A 3 12.48 -5.13 -0.67
CA GLN A 3 11.64 -5.15 -1.85
C GLN A 3 10.17 -4.97 -1.46
N ILE A 4 9.45 -4.17 -2.25
CA ILE A 4 8.02 -3.93 -2.12
C ILE A 4 7.33 -4.42 -3.39
N LEU A 5 6.18 -5.07 -3.22
CA LEU A 5 5.36 -5.54 -4.32
C LEU A 5 4.31 -4.49 -4.67
N LEU A 6 4.28 -4.06 -5.92
CA LEU A 6 3.18 -3.24 -6.44
C LEU A 6 2.09 -4.22 -6.87
N ALA A 7 1.25 -4.61 -5.90
CA ALA A 7 0.32 -5.72 -6.05
C ALA A 7 -0.88 -5.40 -6.93
N ARG A 8 -1.24 -4.12 -7.02
CA ARG A 8 -2.26 -3.64 -7.96
C ARG A 8 -1.74 -2.34 -8.54
N PRO A 9 -0.85 -2.44 -9.54
CA PRO A 9 -0.21 -1.25 -10.11
C PRO A 9 -1.20 -0.40 -10.90
N HIS A 10 -0.96 0.90 -10.91
CA HIS A 10 -1.67 1.87 -11.72
C HIS A 10 -0.62 2.81 -12.31
N PRO A 11 -0.81 3.35 -13.52
CA PRO A 11 0.22 4.17 -14.16
C PRO A 11 0.79 5.29 -13.27
N PHE A 12 -0.06 6.02 -12.52
CA PHE A 12 0.46 7.09 -11.68
C PHE A 12 1.28 6.54 -10.49
N ILE A 13 0.90 5.39 -9.95
CA ILE A 13 1.66 4.76 -8.86
C ILE A 13 3.02 4.34 -9.38
N VAL A 14 3.06 3.73 -10.56
CA VAL A 14 4.32 3.32 -11.15
C VAL A 14 5.22 4.52 -11.40
N SER A 15 4.68 5.59 -12.00
CA SER A 15 5.47 6.78 -12.36
C SER A 15 5.96 7.58 -11.14
N GLU A 16 5.16 7.66 -10.08
CA GLU A 16 5.52 8.44 -8.89
C GLU A 16 6.24 7.59 -7.83
N MET A 17 5.79 6.36 -7.66
CA MET A 17 6.30 5.50 -6.60
C MET A 17 7.67 4.90 -6.91
N LEU A 18 7.93 4.51 -8.17
CA LEU A 18 9.22 3.91 -8.49
C LEU A 18 10.41 4.81 -8.19
N PRO A 19 10.40 6.09 -8.65
CA PRO A 19 11.51 6.99 -8.29
C PRO A 19 11.62 7.20 -6.78
N PHE A 20 10.50 7.32 -6.09
CA PHE A 20 10.46 7.50 -4.64
C PHE A 20 11.13 6.31 -3.92
N LEU A 21 10.77 5.09 -4.29
CA LEU A 21 11.34 3.90 -3.68
C LEU A 21 12.83 3.78 -3.98
N GLN A 22 13.25 4.06 -5.22
CA GLN A 22 14.66 4.03 -5.60
C GLN A 22 15.49 5.02 -4.79
N GLN A 23 14.97 6.21 -4.54
CA GLN A 23 15.63 7.22 -3.72
C GLN A 23 15.82 6.77 -2.27
N ASN A 24 15.01 5.84 -1.82
CA ASN A 24 15.06 5.29 -0.46
C ASN A 24 15.68 3.89 -0.40
N ASN A 25 16.36 3.48 -1.46
CA ASN A 25 17.04 2.17 -1.55
C ASN A 25 16.09 0.99 -1.39
N ILE A 26 14.88 1.13 -1.92
CA ILE A 26 13.87 0.08 -1.91
C ILE A 26 13.59 -0.35 -3.35
N ALA A 27 13.68 -1.66 -3.60
CA ALA A 27 13.33 -2.22 -4.88
C ALA A 27 11.83 -2.40 -4.99
N ALA A 28 11.27 -2.28 -6.19
CA ALA A 28 9.86 -2.49 -6.43
C ALA A 28 9.68 -3.52 -7.55
N GLU A 29 8.69 -4.38 -7.37
CA GLU A 29 8.33 -5.39 -8.37
C GLU A 29 6.84 -5.26 -8.65
N LYS A 30 6.46 -5.22 -9.92
CA LYS A 30 5.05 -5.11 -10.32
C LYS A 30 4.44 -6.50 -10.42
N LEU A 31 3.21 -6.63 -9.92
CA LEU A 31 2.40 -7.81 -10.15
C LEU A 31 1.66 -7.62 -11.47
N GLU A 32 1.96 -8.45 -12.45
CA GLU A 32 1.34 -8.35 -13.76
C GLU A 32 0.13 -9.27 -13.90
N ARG A 33 0.13 -10.39 -13.15
CA ARG A 33 -0.99 -11.33 -13.10
C ARG A 33 -1.12 -11.85 -11.68
N LEU A 34 -2.35 -12.03 -11.22
CA LEU A 34 -2.61 -12.52 -9.87
C LEU A 34 -1.98 -13.89 -9.62
N ALA A 35 -1.87 -14.72 -10.66
CA ALA A 35 -1.24 -16.04 -10.55
C ALA A 35 0.24 -15.98 -10.12
N GLU A 36 0.90 -14.83 -10.31
CA GLU A 36 2.30 -14.64 -9.92
C GLU A 36 2.47 -14.26 -8.44
N LEU A 37 1.38 -13.97 -7.74
CA LEU A 37 1.43 -13.43 -6.38
C LEU A 37 2.18 -14.36 -5.43
N GLU A 38 1.93 -15.66 -5.51
CA GLU A 38 2.54 -16.65 -4.63
C GLU A 38 4.07 -16.59 -4.66
N HIS A 39 4.65 -16.41 -5.84
CA HIS A 39 6.10 -16.33 -5.99
C HIS A 39 6.68 -14.99 -5.57
N LYS A 40 5.95 -13.91 -5.85
CA LYS A 40 6.45 -12.54 -5.62
C LYS A 40 6.29 -12.10 -4.19
N ILE A 41 5.23 -12.55 -3.51
CA ILE A 41 4.93 -12.14 -2.14
C ILE A 41 5.98 -12.61 -1.14
N VAL A 42 6.58 -13.78 -1.36
CA VAL A 42 7.53 -14.36 -0.40
C VAL A 42 8.81 -13.55 -0.25
N ARG A 43 9.16 -12.75 -1.25
CA ARG A 43 10.35 -11.90 -1.21
C ARG A 43 10.02 -10.43 -0.99
N SER A 44 8.77 -10.10 -0.69
CA SER A 44 8.32 -8.71 -0.50
C SER A 44 8.11 -8.41 0.97
N LYS A 45 8.49 -7.19 1.38
CA LYS A 45 8.33 -6.71 2.76
C LYS A 45 7.04 -5.93 2.95
N ALA A 46 6.37 -5.57 1.86
CA ALA A 46 5.10 -4.87 1.88
C ALA A 46 4.45 -4.98 0.50
N ALA A 47 3.17 -4.67 0.43
CA ALA A 47 2.44 -4.59 -0.83
C ALA A 47 1.73 -3.24 -0.94
N VAL A 48 1.77 -2.65 -2.13
CA VAL A 48 1.06 -1.41 -2.46
C VAL A 48 -0.14 -1.77 -3.34
N ILE A 49 -1.32 -1.35 -2.93
CA ILE A 49 -2.57 -1.64 -3.63
C ILE A 49 -3.22 -0.32 -4.05
N SER A 50 -3.42 -0.13 -5.35
CA SER A 50 -4.16 1.02 -5.88
C SER A 50 -5.66 0.82 -5.66
N LEU A 51 -6.34 1.91 -5.27
CA LEU A 51 -7.81 1.93 -5.18
C LEU A 51 -8.48 2.38 -6.47
N ALA A 52 -7.71 2.65 -7.53
CA ALA A 52 -8.28 3.06 -8.81
C ALA A 52 -9.23 1.99 -9.35
N LEU A 53 -10.30 2.42 -10.02
CA LEU A 53 -11.28 1.50 -10.59
C LEU A 53 -10.66 0.66 -11.71
N SER A 54 -9.77 1.25 -12.50
CA SER A 54 -9.08 0.54 -13.57
C SER A 54 -7.62 0.30 -13.23
N SER A 55 -7.09 -0.82 -13.69
CA SER A 55 -5.70 -1.22 -13.48
C SER A 55 -5.32 -2.18 -14.60
N PRO A 56 -4.02 -2.27 -14.98
CA PRO A 56 -3.57 -3.33 -15.87
C PRO A 56 -3.92 -4.72 -15.35
N LEU A 57 -3.98 -4.86 -14.02
CA LEU A 57 -4.44 -6.09 -13.39
C LEU A 57 -5.97 -6.11 -13.40
N PRO A 58 -6.64 -7.16 -13.94
CA PRO A 58 -8.11 -7.19 -14.02
C PRO A 58 -8.81 -7.30 -12.67
N GLU A 59 -8.14 -7.86 -11.66
CA GLU A 59 -8.73 -8.07 -10.34
C GLU A 59 -8.89 -6.73 -9.60
N SER A 60 -9.97 -6.62 -8.81
CA SER A 60 -10.23 -5.46 -7.97
C SER A 60 -9.27 -5.38 -6.80
N ALA A 61 -9.22 -4.21 -6.13
CA ALA A 61 -8.45 -4.06 -4.90
C ALA A 61 -8.90 -5.08 -3.84
N GLU A 62 -10.20 -5.33 -3.74
CA GLU A 62 -10.75 -6.32 -2.81
C GLU A 62 -10.25 -7.72 -3.11
N GLN A 63 -10.22 -8.12 -4.38
CA GLN A 63 -9.75 -9.44 -4.79
C GLN A 63 -8.25 -9.61 -4.56
N VAL A 64 -7.47 -8.59 -4.86
CA VAL A 64 -6.02 -8.61 -4.62
C VAL A 64 -5.73 -8.70 -3.13
N LEU A 65 -6.44 -7.91 -2.31
CA LEU A 65 -6.27 -7.95 -0.86
C LEU A 65 -6.60 -9.32 -0.29
N ALA A 66 -7.70 -9.93 -0.75
CA ALA A 66 -8.10 -11.26 -0.29
C ALA A 66 -7.00 -12.29 -0.60
N ALA A 67 -6.42 -12.23 -1.79
CA ALA A 67 -5.34 -13.14 -2.17
C ALA A 67 -4.08 -12.94 -1.31
N ILE A 68 -3.72 -11.69 -1.04
CA ILE A 68 -2.58 -11.38 -0.16
C ILE A 68 -2.83 -11.93 1.24
N LYS A 69 -4.00 -11.69 1.81
CA LYS A 69 -4.33 -12.13 3.16
C LYS A 69 -4.33 -13.65 3.28
N GLN A 70 -4.68 -14.35 2.23
CA GLN A 70 -4.64 -15.81 2.21
C GLN A 70 -3.20 -16.34 2.25
N LEU A 71 -2.27 -15.67 1.57
CA LEU A 71 -0.87 -16.09 1.48
C LEU A 71 -0.03 -15.59 2.64
N ASN A 72 -0.25 -14.34 3.07
CA ASN A 72 0.50 -13.74 4.17
C ASN A 72 -0.38 -12.69 4.87
N PRO A 73 -1.14 -13.11 5.90
CA PRO A 73 -2.06 -12.19 6.59
C PRO A 73 -1.37 -11.05 7.35
N HIS A 74 -0.06 -11.14 7.58
CA HIS A 74 0.68 -10.12 8.34
C HIS A 74 1.55 -9.24 7.46
N LEU A 75 1.48 -9.38 6.13
CA LEU A 75 2.26 -8.52 5.24
C LEU A 75 1.83 -7.06 5.40
N PRO A 76 2.77 -6.14 5.65
CA PRO A 76 2.44 -4.71 5.72
C PRO A 76 1.81 -4.22 4.42
N LEU A 77 0.74 -3.43 4.55
CA LEU A 77 -0.04 -2.95 3.40
C LEU A 77 0.07 -1.45 3.26
N VAL A 78 0.12 -0.98 2.01
CA VAL A 78 0.08 0.43 1.65
C VAL A 78 -0.99 0.58 0.57
N PHE A 79 -1.94 1.47 0.79
CA PHE A 79 -2.96 1.79 -0.20
C PHE A 79 -2.68 3.14 -0.82
N ALA A 80 -3.10 3.32 -2.06
CA ALA A 80 -2.84 4.55 -2.79
C ALA A 80 -3.98 4.87 -3.74
N SER A 81 -4.24 6.16 -3.94
CA SER A 81 -5.15 6.64 -4.97
C SER A 81 -4.83 8.08 -5.32
N MET A 82 -5.60 8.65 -6.23
CA MET A 82 -5.48 10.06 -6.59
C MET A 82 -6.23 10.97 -5.63
N LEU A 83 -7.02 10.42 -4.70
CA LEU A 83 -7.88 11.16 -3.81
C LEU A 83 -7.26 11.29 -2.41
N PRO A 84 -7.60 12.36 -1.66
CA PRO A 84 -7.15 12.46 -0.27
C PRO A 84 -7.80 11.40 0.61
N LEU A 85 -7.16 11.09 1.73
CA LEU A 85 -7.61 10.03 2.65
C LEU A 85 -9.09 10.18 3.04
N GLU A 86 -9.53 11.40 3.34
CA GLU A 86 -10.90 11.65 3.77
C GLU A 86 -11.96 11.17 2.77
N ARG A 87 -11.60 11.11 1.49
CA ARG A 87 -12.49 10.65 0.42
C ARG A 87 -12.57 9.14 0.32
N VAL A 88 -11.55 8.42 0.75
CA VAL A 88 -11.45 6.96 0.60
C VAL A 88 -11.46 6.23 1.93
N GLN A 89 -11.49 6.94 3.03
CA GLN A 89 -11.39 6.39 4.38
C GLN A 89 -12.42 5.29 4.64
N ARG A 90 -13.68 5.53 4.30
CA ARG A 90 -14.74 4.55 4.50
C ARG A 90 -14.51 3.30 3.67
N GLN A 91 -14.12 3.47 2.41
CA GLN A 91 -13.82 2.36 1.52
C GLN A 91 -12.68 1.51 2.07
N LEU A 92 -11.63 2.15 2.56
CA LEU A 92 -10.48 1.44 3.13
C LEU A 92 -10.85 0.65 4.38
N LEU A 93 -11.64 1.25 5.27
CA LEU A 93 -12.08 0.55 6.47
C LEU A 93 -12.94 -0.66 6.11
N GLN A 94 -13.81 -0.53 5.12
CA GLN A 94 -14.62 -1.65 4.65
C GLN A 94 -13.77 -2.76 4.04
N LEU A 95 -12.70 -2.41 3.31
CA LEU A 95 -11.79 -3.39 2.75
C LEU A 95 -11.05 -4.18 3.83
N LEU A 96 -10.64 -3.50 4.91
CA LEU A 96 -9.83 -4.10 5.97
C LEU A 96 -10.67 -4.86 6.99
N GLN A 97 -11.93 -4.50 7.16
CA GLN A 97 -12.80 -5.02 8.20
C GLN A 97 -12.91 -6.56 8.23
N PRO A 98 -12.97 -7.26 7.09
CA PRO A 98 -13.04 -8.74 7.12
C PRO A 98 -11.79 -9.40 7.73
N TYR A 99 -10.66 -8.69 7.78
CA TYR A 99 -9.38 -9.26 8.21
C TYR A 99 -8.91 -8.73 9.56
N GLU A 100 -9.41 -7.57 9.99
CA GLU A 100 -8.95 -6.91 11.20
C GLU A 100 -10.15 -6.46 12.04
N ALA A 101 -10.13 -6.79 13.33
CA ALA A 101 -11.21 -6.41 14.24
C ALA A 101 -11.25 -4.88 14.46
N ALA A 102 -10.09 -4.25 14.47
CA ALA A 102 -9.96 -2.80 14.67
C ALA A 102 -9.02 -2.21 13.64
N PRO A 103 -9.45 -2.13 12.35
CA PRO A 103 -8.57 -1.63 11.30
C PRO A 103 -8.22 -0.16 11.52
N ALA A 104 -6.99 0.19 11.18
CA ALA A 104 -6.48 1.54 11.32
C ALA A 104 -5.73 1.95 10.06
N ILE A 105 -5.73 3.26 9.77
CA ILE A 105 -5.08 3.82 8.59
C ILE A 105 -4.19 4.96 9.04
N LEU A 106 -2.99 5.02 8.50
CA LEU A 106 -2.02 6.06 8.82
C LEU A 106 -1.50 6.70 7.55
N SER A 107 -1.59 8.02 7.48
CA SER A 107 -0.97 8.81 6.41
C SER A 107 -0.17 9.94 7.03
N VAL A 108 0.51 10.73 6.20
CA VAL A 108 1.25 11.88 6.72
C VAL A 108 0.26 12.91 7.23
N GLY A 109 0.31 13.19 8.54
CA GLY A 109 -0.55 14.18 9.18
C GLY A 109 -1.97 13.73 9.49
N ALA A 110 -2.32 12.45 9.27
CA ALA A 110 -3.66 11.97 9.55
C ALA A 110 -3.64 10.50 9.97
N ALA A 111 -4.54 10.13 10.86
CA ALA A 111 -4.69 8.75 11.31
C ALA A 111 -6.17 8.46 11.54
N VAL A 112 -6.57 7.21 11.26
CA VAL A 112 -7.90 6.70 11.50
C VAL A 112 -7.77 5.48 12.40
N GLY A 113 -8.42 5.50 13.56
CA GLY A 113 -8.29 4.43 14.55
C GLY A 113 -6.97 4.49 15.28
N MET A 114 -6.63 3.41 15.96
CA MET A 114 -5.39 3.29 16.72
C MET A 114 -4.27 2.78 15.80
N ALA A 115 -3.77 3.70 14.98
CA ALA A 115 -2.79 3.36 13.94
C ALA A 115 -1.36 3.45 14.47
N THR A 116 -0.58 2.39 14.25
CA THR A 116 0.84 2.34 14.59
C THR A 116 1.59 1.67 13.44
N PRO A 117 2.64 2.32 12.88
CA PRO A 117 3.40 1.69 11.79
C PRO A 117 3.92 0.31 12.20
N GLY A 118 3.82 -0.65 11.31
CA GLY A 118 4.29 -2.00 11.55
C GLY A 118 3.32 -2.93 12.25
N GLN A 119 2.22 -2.42 12.80
CA GLN A 119 1.20 -3.27 13.40
C GLN A 119 0.30 -3.88 12.33
N SER A 120 -0.16 -5.11 12.56
CA SER A 120 -0.93 -5.85 11.56
C SER A 120 -2.28 -5.21 11.25
N ASN A 121 -2.86 -4.45 12.19
CA ASN A 121 -4.14 -3.78 11.99
C ASN A 121 -4.01 -2.47 11.20
N THR A 122 -2.79 -1.97 10.97
CA THR A 122 -2.53 -0.66 10.39
C THR A 122 -2.11 -0.79 8.93
N ALA A 123 -2.77 -0.03 8.06
CA ALA A 123 -2.36 0.16 6.67
C ALA A 123 -1.89 1.59 6.49
N LEU A 124 -0.87 1.80 5.67
CA LEU A 124 -0.48 3.14 5.26
C LEU A 124 -1.32 3.57 4.06
N TYR A 125 -1.49 4.88 3.92
CA TYR A 125 -2.17 5.46 2.77
C TYR A 125 -1.41 6.68 2.26
N PHE A 126 -1.33 6.82 0.94
CA PHE A 126 -0.84 8.05 0.33
C PHE A 126 -1.67 8.37 -0.92
N SER A 127 -1.76 9.68 -1.23
CA SER A 127 -2.34 10.14 -2.48
C SER A 127 -1.25 10.59 -3.44
N LYS A 128 -1.64 10.82 -4.70
CA LYS A 128 -0.70 11.34 -5.69
C LYS A 128 -0.05 12.63 -5.22
N ASP A 129 -0.83 13.53 -4.63
CA ASP A 129 -0.33 14.83 -4.18
C ASP A 129 0.68 14.71 -3.04
N ASP A 130 0.55 13.67 -2.21
CA ASP A 130 1.49 13.44 -1.10
C ASP A 130 2.91 13.20 -1.61
N LEU A 131 3.06 12.50 -2.72
CA LEU A 131 4.39 12.25 -3.28
C LEU A 131 4.92 13.42 -4.09
N ALA A 132 4.06 14.36 -4.47
CA ALA A 132 4.47 15.57 -5.18
C ALA A 132 5.08 16.64 -4.27
N ASP A 133 4.73 16.63 -2.97
CA ASP A 133 5.24 17.59 -1.99
C ASP A 133 6.50 17.04 -1.33
N PRO A 134 7.67 17.73 -1.45
CA PRO A 134 8.91 17.20 -0.91
C PRO A 134 8.89 16.94 0.60
N GLN A 135 8.19 17.76 1.38
CA GLN A 135 8.12 17.59 2.83
C GLN A 135 7.26 16.38 3.20
N ILE A 136 6.11 16.24 2.56
CA ILE A 136 5.23 15.10 2.78
C ILE A 136 5.90 13.81 2.29
N ARG A 137 6.55 13.88 1.14
CA ARG A 137 7.30 12.76 0.56
C ARG A 137 8.37 12.25 1.54
N SER A 138 9.13 13.17 2.16
CA SER A 138 10.15 12.82 3.13
C SER A 138 9.54 12.19 4.39
N ALA A 139 8.44 12.75 4.89
CA ALA A 139 7.74 12.21 6.03
C ALA A 139 7.15 10.83 5.73
N PHE A 140 6.63 10.62 4.53
CA PHE A 140 6.09 9.33 4.12
C PHE A 140 7.20 8.27 4.03
N ALA A 141 8.39 8.66 3.58
CA ALA A 141 9.54 7.74 3.56
C ALA A 141 9.85 7.18 4.94
N LYS A 142 9.78 8.02 5.98
CA LYS A 142 10.00 7.59 7.36
C LYS A 142 8.89 6.66 7.85
N LEU A 143 7.64 6.98 7.53
CA LEU A 143 6.51 6.11 7.87
C LEU A 143 6.64 4.76 7.20
N LEU A 144 7.00 4.73 5.92
CA LEU A 144 7.14 3.50 5.17
C LEU A 144 8.22 2.62 5.77
N GLN A 145 9.39 3.18 6.10
CA GLN A 145 10.47 2.42 6.71
C GLN A 145 10.08 1.84 8.06
N ALA A 146 9.35 2.60 8.88
CA ALA A 146 8.85 2.10 10.16
C ALA A 146 7.81 1.00 9.99
N HIS A 147 7.02 1.06 8.91
CA HIS A 147 5.94 0.13 8.66
C HIS A 147 6.43 -1.23 8.15
N ILE A 148 7.49 -1.25 7.37
CA ILE A 148 7.98 -2.48 6.72
C ILE A 148 9.05 -3.22 7.53
N HIS A 149 9.34 -2.77 8.72
CA HIS A 149 10.32 -3.43 9.61
C HIS A 149 9.68 -4.25 10.71
#